data_f1d70b253eae3455069383107b5efc3d
#
_entry.id   f1d70b253eae3455069383107b5efc3d
#
_cell.length_a   1.000
_cell.length_b   1.000
_cell.length_c   1.000
_cell.angle_alpha   90.00
_cell.angle_beta   90.00
_cell.angle_gamma   90.00
#
_symmetry.space_group_name_H-M   'P 1'
#
loop_
_entity.id
_entity.type
_entity.pdbx_description
1 polymer ?
#
loop_
_entity_poly.entity_id
_entity_poly.type
_entity_poly.pdbx_seq_one_letter_code
_entity_poly.pdbx_strand_id
1 'polypeptide(L)'
;MKKVFKIWVDDMREPPSDPSWLWFRTVNATIYYLEWLFQCEKDEIVLVFDLDHDAGAFQSDGGDYIKILDWLEENEVPNILVHFHSMNPIGVENMRRIVKHNQRDKGWREFLGYRELRQFLDEKTQ
;
A
#
# COMPACT_ATOMS: atom_id res chain seq x y z
N MET A 1 0.63 -8.14 -19.73
CA MET A 1 0.08 -8.82 -18.53
C MET A 1 0.43 -8.02 -17.30
N LYS A 2 -0.52 -7.83 -16.39
CA LYS A 2 -0.27 -7.11 -15.14
C LYS A 2 0.10 -8.07 -14.03
N LYS A 3 1.10 -7.70 -13.24
CA LYS A 3 1.52 -8.44 -12.05
C LYS A 3 1.04 -7.76 -10.80
N VAL A 4 0.64 -8.53 -9.81
CA VAL A 4 0.11 -8.04 -8.53
C VAL A 4 1.13 -8.29 -7.43
N PHE A 5 1.44 -7.24 -6.67
CA PHE A 5 2.33 -7.33 -5.51
C PHE A 5 1.58 -6.86 -4.27
N LYS A 6 1.51 -7.72 -3.27
CA LYS A 6 0.78 -7.46 -2.03
C LYS A 6 1.75 -7.13 -0.91
N ILE A 7 1.54 -5.98 -0.29
CA ILE A 7 2.45 -5.43 0.71
C ILE A 7 1.68 -5.14 1.99
N TRP A 8 2.09 -5.81 3.07
CA TRP A 8 1.56 -5.63 4.42
C TRP A 8 2.55 -4.80 5.21
N VAL A 9 2.10 -3.69 5.80
CA VAL A 9 2.97 -2.80 6.57
C VAL A 9 2.43 -2.61 7.97
N ASP A 10 3.17 -3.11 8.93
CA ASP A 10 2.80 -3.08 10.35
C ASP A 10 4.06 -3.34 11.16
N ASP A 11 4.23 -2.63 12.28
CA ASP A 11 5.40 -2.79 13.13
C ASP A 11 5.37 -4.08 13.96
N MET A 12 4.18 -4.59 14.28
CA MET A 12 4.02 -5.73 15.18
C MET A 12 3.12 -6.84 14.65
N ARG A 13 2.04 -6.47 13.95
CA ARG A 13 1.01 -7.44 13.55
C ARG A 13 1.42 -8.16 12.27
N GLU A 14 1.39 -9.48 12.32
CA GLU A 14 1.71 -10.32 11.17
C GLU A 14 0.65 -10.20 10.07
N PRO A 15 1.04 -10.36 8.80
CA PRO A 15 0.06 -10.43 7.71
C PRO A 15 -0.77 -11.72 7.81
N PRO A 16 -1.86 -11.79 7.03
CA PRO A 16 -2.57 -13.07 6.87
C PRO A 16 -1.62 -14.19 6.44
N SER A 17 -2.00 -15.43 6.73
CA SER A 17 -1.15 -16.60 6.46
C SER A 17 -0.91 -16.88 4.97
N ASP A 18 -1.54 -16.12 4.09
CA ASP A 18 -1.32 -16.18 2.64
C ASP A 18 0.12 -15.76 2.32
N PRO A 19 0.95 -16.65 1.71
CA PRO A 19 2.35 -16.34 1.43
C PRO A 19 2.57 -15.25 0.37
N SER A 20 1.51 -14.80 -0.31
CA SER A 20 1.64 -13.73 -1.30
C SER A 20 1.87 -12.35 -0.68
N TRP A 21 1.62 -12.19 0.63
CA TRP A 21 1.86 -10.93 1.33
C TRP A 21 3.33 -10.80 1.71
N LEU A 22 3.94 -9.66 1.32
CA LEU A 22 5.28 -9.27 1.77
C LEU A 22 5.13 -8.33 2.97
N TRP A 23 5.83 -8.64 4.04
CA TRP A 23 5.73 -7.90 5.30
C TRP A 23 6.89 -6.92 5.47
N PHE A 24 6.57 -5.65 5.62
CA PHE A 24 7.54 -4.60 5.95
C PHE A 24 7.13 -3.92 7.26
N ARG A 25 8.12 -3.50 8.03
CA ARG A 25 7.89 -2.87 9.34
C ARG A 25 8.22 -1.38 9.36
N THR A 26 8.95 -0.89 8.37
CA THR A 26 9.39 0.51 8.32
C THR A 26 9.03 1.14 7.00
N VAL A 27 8.87 2.47 7.02
CA VAL A 27 8.64 3.24 5.80
C VAL A 27 9.84 3.09 4.85
N ASN A 28 11.05 3.24 5.38
CA ASN A 28 12.25 3.20 4.54
C ASN A 28 12.45 1.85 3.87
N ALA A 29 12.19 0.73 4.58
CA ALA A 29 12.28 -0.60 3.99
C ALA A 29 11.26 -0.79 2.87
N THR A 30 10.04 -0.30 3.07
CA THR A 30 8.99 -0.36 2.05
C THR A 30 9.38 0.42 0.80
N ILE A 31 9.84 1.65 0.97
CA ILE A 31 10.23 2.50 -0.15
C ILE A 31 11.43 1.91 -0.90
N TYR A 32 12.41 1.38 -0.17
CA TYR A 32 13.57 0.72 -0.78
C TYR A 32 13.13 -0.44 -1.69
N TYR A 33 12.20 -1.25 -1.19
CA TYR A 33 11.63 -2.35 -1.97
C TYR A 33 10.92 -1.85 -3.22
N LEU A 34 10.10 -0.78 -3.08
CA LEU A 34 9.36 -0.23 -4.22
C LEU A 34 10.30 0.34 -5.29
N GLU A 35 11.36 1.03 -4.88
CA GLU A 35 12.35 1.54 -5.82
C GLU A 35 13.01 0.40 -6.61
N TRP A 36 13.38 -0.66 -5.90
CA TRP A 36 13.95 -1.86 -6.54
C TRP A 36 12.94 -2.49 -7.51
N LEU A 37 11.69 -2.63 -7.07
CA LEU A 37 10.64 -3.25 -7.87
C LEU A 37 10.42 -2.50 -9.19
N PHE A 38 10.34 -1.18 -9.14
CA PHE A 38 10.14 -0.37 -10.35
C PHE A 38 11.33 -0.40 -11.29
N GLN A 39 12.52 -0.67 -10.80
CA GLN A 39 13.69 -0.84 -11.66
C GLN A 39 13.74 -2.21 -12.33
N CYS A 40 13.30 -3.25 -11.63
CA CYS A 40 13.46 -4.63 -12.08
C CYS A 40 12.27 -5.16 -12.86
N GLU A 41 11.04 -4.69 -12.54
CA GLU A 41 9.84 -5.22 -13.16
C GLU A 41 9.57 -4.56 -14.51
N LYS A 42 9.39 -5.36 -15.53
CA LYS A 42 9.15 -4.89 -16.91
C LYS A 42 7.67 -4.82 -17.24
N ASP A 43 6.85 -5.64 -16.60
CA ASP A 43 5.40 -5.65 -16.83
C ASP A 43 4.72 -4.53 -16.04
N GLU A 44 3.50 -4.18 -16.44
CA GLU A 44 2.67 -3.32 -15.61
C GLU A 44 2.36 -4.00 -14.29
N ILE A 45 2.35 -3.22 -13.22
CA ILE A 45 2.11 -3.75 -11.89
C ILE A 45 0.88 -3.12 -11.26
N VAL A 46 0.22 -3.90 -10.39
CA VAL A 46 -0.82 -3.43 -9.49
C VAL A 46 -0.28 -3.64 -8.07
N LEU A 47 -0.20 -2.57 -7.31
CA LEU A 47 0.25 -2.63 -5.92
C LEU A 47 -0.95 -2.69 -4.99
N VAL A 48 -0.92 -3.66 -4.08
CA VAL A 48 -1.94 -3.83 -3.05
C VAL A 48 -1.27 -3.62 -1.70
N PHE A 49 -1.76 -2.64 -0.95
CA PHE A 49 -1.25 -2.33 0.39
C PHE A 49 -2.29 -2.63 1.43
N ASP A 50 -1.86 -3.22 2.54
CA ASP A 50 -2.65 -3.27 3.76
C ASP A 50 -1.81 -2.61 4.85
N LEU A 51 -2.23 -1.40 5.27
CA LEU A 51 -1.40 -0.50 6.06
C LEU A 51 -1.96 -0.28 7.44
N ASP A 52 -1.10 -0.35 8.45
CA ASP A 52 -1.30 0.35 9.72
C ASP A 52 -0.94 1.83 9.52
N HIS A 53 -1.21 2.68 10.52
CA HIS A 53 -0.80 4.09 10.49
C HIS A 53 0.47 4.32 11.30
N ASP A 54 0.51 3.81 12.54
CA ASP A 54 1.57 4.13 13.49
C ASP A 54 2.70 3.13 13.39
N ALA A 55 3.90 3.63 13.09
CA ALA A 55 5.09 2.79 12.97
C ALA A 55 5.69 2.39 14.33
N GLY A 56 5.15 2.92 15.44
CA GLY A 56 5.59 2.56 16.78
C GLY A 56 7.09 2.78 16.99
N ALA A 57 7.78 1.75 17.43
CA ALA A 57 9.22 1.80 17.66
C ALA A 57 10.04 2.07 16.39
N PHE A 58 9.45 1.89 15.21
CA PHE A 58 10.13 2.09 13.92
C PHE A 58 9.85 3.46 13.30
N GLN A 59 9.21 4.38 14.03
CA GLN A 59 8.91 5.71 13.50
C GLN A 59 10.18 6.48 13.13
N SER A 60 11.28 6.26 13.81
CA SER A 60 12.56 6.89 13.47
C SER A 60 13.13 6.41 12.14
N ASP A 61 12.61 5.33 11.57
CA ASP A 61 13.05 4.76 10.29
C ASP A 61 12.07 5.11 9.18
N GLY A 62 11.90 6.41 8.94
CA GLY A 62 11.09 6.95 7.86
C GLY A 62 9.77 7.58 8.27
N GLY A 63 9.38 7.51 9.54
CA GLY A 63 8.13 8.10 10.04
C GLY A 63 6.98 7.11 10.09
N ASP A 64 5.77 7.64 10.24
CA ASP A 64 4.57 6.83 10.19
C ASP A 64 4.20 6.45 8.76
N TYR A 65 3.35 5.43 8.61
CA TYR A 65 3.14 4.76 7.32
C TYR A 65 2.43 5.62 6.27
N ILE A 66 1.82 6.74 6.67
CA ILE A 66 1.31 7.73 5.71
C ILE A 66 2.40 8.22 4.75
N LYS A 67 3.66 8.19 5.18
CA LYS A 67 4.80 8.58 4.34
C LYS A 67 4.96 7.69 3.11
N ILE A 68 4.49 6.46 3.17
CA ILE A 68 4.47 5.56 2.01
C ILE A 68 3.54 6.12 0.94
N LEU A 69 2.34 6.56 1.35
CA LEU A 69 1.38 7.16 0.43
C LEU A 69 1.89 8.48 -0.15
N ASP A 70 2.56 9.29 0.66
CA ASP A 70 3.19 10.53 0.18
C ASP A 70 4.21 10.23 -0.91
N TRP A 71 5.05 9.20 -0.70
CA TRP A 71 6.07 8.79 -1.67
C TRP A 71 5.43 8.30 -2.98
N LEU A 72 4.38 7.48 -2.86
CA LEU A 72 3.65 6.98 -4.03
C LEU A 72 3.01 8.12 -4.82
N GLU A 73 2.47 9.12 -4.14
CA GLU A 73 1.88 10.29 -4.79
C GLU A 73 2.95 11.13 -5.50
N GLU A 74 4.07 11.40 -4.84
CA GLU A 74 5.17 12.17 -5.43
C GLU A 74 5.76 11.49 -6.67
N ASN A 75 5.78 10.17 -6.68
CA ASN A 75 6.29 9.40 -7.81
C ASN A 75 5.21 9.02 -8.83
N GLU A 76 4.00 9.56 -8.66
CA GLU A 76 2.88 9.41 -9.59
C GLU A 76 2.56 7.95 -9.92
N VAL A 77 2.64 7.09 -8.91
CA VAL A 77 2.41 5.66 -9.08
C VAL A 77 0.92 5.38 -9.28
N PRO A 78 0.50 4.74 -10.39
CA PRO A 78 -0.91 4.48 -10.65
C PRO A 78 -1.39 3.16 -10.06
N ASN A 79 -2.71 2.98 -10.01
CA ASN A 79 -3.37 1.69 -9.74
C ASN A 79 -3.05 1.10 -8.37
N ILE A 80 -3.02 1.94 -7.33
CA ILE A 80 -2.82 1.49 -5.96
C ILE A 80 -4.15 1.05 -5.37
N LEU A 81 -4.18 -0.13 -4.75
CA LEU A 81 -5.30 -0.62 -3.96
C LEU A 81 -4.87 -0.65 -2.50
N VAL A 82 -5.64 -0.03 -1.61
CA VAL A 82 -5.24 0.15 -0.21
C VAL A 82 -6.35 -0.26 0.75
N HIS A 83 -5.98 -1.01 1.77
CA HIS A 83 -6.81 -1.27 2.95
C HIS A 83 -6.08 -0.75 4.18
N PHE A 84 -6.84 -0.22 5.13
CA PHE A 84 -6.29 0.29 6.39
C PHE A 84 -6.75 -0.61 7.53
N HIS A 85 -5.79 -1.23 8.22
CA HIS A 85 -6.09 -2.09 9.37
C HIS A 85 -5.69 -1.44 10.70
N SER A 86 -5.57 -0.11 10.72
CA SER A 86 -5.13 0.65 11.89
C SER A 86 -6.27 0.91 12.88
N MET A 87 -5.91 0.98 14.15
CA MET A 87 -6.80 1.40 15.23
C MET A 87 -6.77 2.92 15.50
N ASN A 88 -6.08 3.67 14.64
CA ASN A 88 -5.99 5.14 14.76
C ASN A 88 -6.95 5.80 13.75
N PRO A 89 -8.17 6.20 14.16
CA PRO A 89 -9.16 6.73 13.20
C PRO A 89 -8.74 8.05 12.56
N ILE A 90 -8.01 8.90 13.28
CA ILE A 90 -7.52 10.17 12.72
C ILE A 90 -6.45 9.90 11.67
N GLY A 91 -5.52 8.99 11.97
CA GLY A 91 -4.47 8.61 11.03
C GLY A 91 -5.05 7.97 9.77
N VAL A 92 -6.01 7.07 9.92
CA VAL A 92 -6.70 6.44 8.79
C VAL A 92 -7.40 7.49 7.93
N GLU A 93 -8.08 8.46 8.54
CA GLU A 93 -8.77 9.50 7.77
C GLU A 93 -7.78 10.35 6.96
N ASN A 94 -6.62 10.66 7.52
CA ASN A 94 -5.58 11.39 6.80
C ASN A 94 -5.04 10.59 5.60
N MET A 95 -4.81 9.30 5.79
CA MET A 95 -4.38 8.43 4.70
C MET A 95 -5.47 8.28 3.62
N ARG A 96 -6.72 8.16 4.05
CA ARG A 96 -7.85 8.04 3.13
C ARG A 96 -8.00 9.26 2.23
N ARG A 97 -7.71 10.45 2.75
CA ARG A 97 -7.73 11.68 1.94
C ARG A 97 -6.74 11.63 0.80
N ILE A 98 -5.55 11.10 1.04
CA ILE A 98 -4.54 10.96 -0.01
C ILE A 98 -5.04 9.99 -1.09
N VAL A 99 -5.61 8.87 -0.69
CA VAL A 99 -6.16 7.89 -1.65
C VAL A 99 -7.26 8.51 -2.49
N LYS A 100 -8.20 9.22 -1.86
CA LYS A 100 -9.31 9.87 -2.59
C LYS A 100 -8.80 10.94 -3.56
N HIS A 101 -7.79 11.69 -3.16
CA HIS A 101 -7.20 12.73 -4.02
C HIS A 101 -6.60 12.15 -5.30
N ASN A 102 -6.12 10.92 -5.25
CA ASN A 102 -5.48 10.25 -6.38
C ASN A 102 -6.40 9.26 -7.10
N GLN A 103 -7.66 9.18 -6.71
CA GLN A 103 -8.59 8.20 -7.26
C GLN A 103 -8.90 8.46 -8.73
N ARG A 104 -9.21 9.69 -9.08
CA ARG A 104 -9.63 10.05 -10.42
C ARG A 104 -8.47 9.97 -11.42
N ASP A 105 -7.35 10.57 -11.08
CA ASP A 105 -6.24 10.75 -12.04
C ASP A 105 -5.32 9.52 -12.11
N LYS A 106 -5.16 8.79 -10.98
CA LYS A 106 -4.22 7.68 -10.88
C LYS A 106 -4.87 6.33 -10.64
N GLY A 107 -6.19 6.30 -10.46
CA GLY A 107 -6.91 5.06 -10.25
C GLY A 107 -6.68 4.41 -8.89
N TRP A 108 -6.28 5.18 -7.88
CA TRP A 108 -6.13 4.66 -6.52
C TRP A 108 -7.50 4.37 -5.93
N ARG A 109 -7.60 3.25 -5.19
CA ARG A 109 -8.85 2.88 -4.53
C ARG A 109 -8.60 2.25 -3.18
N GLU A 110 -9.46 2.58 -2.23
CA GLU A 110 -9.54 1.87 -0.96
C GLU A 110 -10.46 0.66 -1.13
N PHE A 111 -10.05 -0.51 -0.63
CA PHE A 111 -10.94 -1.64 -0.51
C PHE A 111 -11.23 -1.92 0.96
N LEU A 112 -12.47 -2.33 1.25
CA LEU A 112 -12.94 -2.49 2.62
C LEU A 112 -12.81 -3.91 3.16
N GLY A 113 -12.51 -4.86 2.28
CA GLY A 113 -12.29 -6.25 2.64
C GLY A 113 -11.79 -7.03 1.45
N TYR A 114 -11.37 -8.28 1.68
CA TYR A 114 -10.71 -9.06 0.64
C TYR A 114 -11.64 -9.52 -0.48
N ARG A 115 -12.96 -9.55 -0.24
CA ARG A 115 -13.93 -9.77 -1.33
C ARG A 115 -13.87 -8.63 -2.34
N GLU A 116 -13.88 -7.39 -1.85
CA GLU A 116 -13.79 -6.22 -2.71
C GLU A 116 -12.43 -6.14 -3.40
N LEU A 117 -11.37 -6.51 -2.70
CA LEU A 117 -10.04 -6.60 -3.30
C LEU A 117 -10.05 -7.53 -4.52
N ARG A 118 -10.68 -8.69 -4.40
CA ARG A 118 -10.76 -9.64 -5.52
C ARG A 118 -11.50 -9.03 -6.71
N GLN A 119 -12.59 -8.30 -6.47
CA GLN A 119 -13.33 -7.63 -7.54
C GLN A 119 -12.45 -6.58 -8.24
N PHE A 120 -11.73 -5.76 -7.49
CA PHE A 120 -10.87 -4.74 -8.06
C PHE A 120 -9.69 -5.35 -8.84
N LEU A 121 -9.12 -6.44 -8.34
CA LEU A 121 -8.04 -7.12 -9.04
C LEU A 121 -8.52 -7.73 -10.37
N ASP A 122 -9.71 -8.30 -10.39
CA ASP A 122 -10.29 -8.82 -11.62
C ASP A 122 -10.46 -7.72 -12.68
N GLU A 123 -10.91 -6.52 -12.26
CA GLU A 123 -11.05 -5.38 -13.15
C GLU A 123 -9.70 -4.91 -13.70
N LYS A 124 -8.67 -4.86 -12.85
CA LYS A 124 -7.37 -4.28 -13.20
C LYS A 124 -6.47 -5.25 -13.97
N THR A 125 -6.71 -6.54 -13.89
CA THR A 125 -5.86 -7.55 -14.50
C THR A 125 -6.43 -8.15 -15.79
N GLN A 126 -7.58 -7.69 -16.21
CA GLN A 126 -8.20 -8.12 -17.48
C GLN A 126 -7.56 -7.48 -18.69
#